data_066da975f17203e6d66568ecd0d07868
#
_entry.id   066da975f17203e6d66568ecd0d07868
#
_cell.length_a   1.000
_cell.length_b   1.000
_cell.length_c   1.000
_cell.angle_alpha   90.00
_cell.angle_beta   90.00
_cell.angle_gamma   90.00
#
_symmetry.space_group_name_H-M   'P 1'
#
loop_
_entity.id
_entity.type
_entity.pdbx_description
1 polymer ?
#
loop_
_entity_poly.entity_id
_entity_poly.type
_entity_poly.pdbx_seq_one_letter_code
_entity_poly.pdbx_strand_id
1 'polypeptide(L)'
;LMRETIKDKNYINRVSKGSYELGSVFKPFTFAAALDMELIEPSTEFLNLPKSIKCSGFPIREYDKEIPSSLTAEEILVRSGNIGSVKIAQKIGEEKFKNFLEKIGVIGNFNFDLEEVAVYKNFSMGKCKLATAAFGHGITTTLLQLAKGYAVISNGGYDVEPKLVIRNSDKLMSEKKSILKKDVSEKLVKILRKIVTDSQGTAGLANVEGYEIAGKTGTAEQVIDGEYSKNKINTFASVFPSSKPEFVFIVMLDSPKGSPSYVYNYRNKKGSFTGTPFNTAGWTSVEVAGQIIEKIGPILATKYLQIY
;
A
#
# COMPACT_ATOMS: atom_id res chain seq x y z
N LEU A 1 -28.87 -10.72 15.39
CA LEU A 1 -28.26 -11.48 14.28
C LEU A 1 -28.30 -12.96 14.65
N MET A 2 -28.98 -13.79 13.83
CA MET A 2 -29.05 -15.23 14.07
C MET A 2 -27.67 -15.86 13.88
N ARG A 3 -27.31 -16.89 14.68
CA ARG A 3 -26.02 -17.60 14.59
C ARG A 3 -25.66 -18.11 13.18
N GLU A 4 -26.64 -18.34 12.32
CA GLU A 4 -26.44 -18.80 10.94
C GLU A 4 -25.86 -17.71 10.02
N THR A 5 -26.18 -16.43 10.25
CA THR A 5 -25.66 -15.31 9.46
C THR A 5 -24.20 -15.00 9.74
N ILE A 6 -23.67 -15.40 10.91
CA ILE A 6 -22.25 -15.19 11.29
C ILE A 6 -21.30 -16.09 10.46
N LYS A 7 -21.79 -17.22 9.93
CA LYS A 7 -21.01 -18.15 9.08
C LYS A 7 -20.99 -17.75 7.61
N ASP A 8 -21.87 -16.86 7.18
CA ASP A 8 -21.91 -16.39 5.79
C ASP A 8 -20.72 -15.48 5.52
N LYS A 9 -19.91 -15.82 4.51
CA LYS A 9 -18.74 -15.05 4.05
C LYS A 9 -19.07 -13.60 3.70
N ASN A 10 -20.33 -13.28 3.42
CA ASN A 10 -20.79 -11.92 3.12
C ASN A 10 -20.84 -11.02 4.35
N TYR A 11 -20.90 -11.58 5.56
CA TYR A 11 -21.01 -10.83 6.82
C TYR A 11 -19.69 -10.74 7.60
N ILE A 12 -18.58 -11.14 7.03
CA ILE A 12 -17.27 -10.97 7.67
C ILE A 12 -16.86 -9.48 7.69
N ASN A 13 -16.19 -9.09 8.75
CA ASN A 13 -15.52 -7.78 8.77
C ASN A 13 -14.35 -7.77 7.79
N ARG A 14 -14.53 -7.14 6.63
CA ARG A 14 -13.54 -7.10 5.56
C ARG A 14 -12.30 -6.29 5.92
N VAL A 15 -12.36 -5.42 6.93
CA VAL A 15 -11.26 -4.57 7.36
C VAL A 15 -10.29 -5.30 8.28
N SER A 16 -10.81 -6.04 9.28
CA SER A 16 -9.99 -6.69 10.30
C SER A 16 -9.80 -8.20 10.07
N LYS A 17 -10.75 -8.88 9.39
CA LYS A 17 -10.74 -10.33 9.17
C LYS A 17 -10.51 -10.72 7.71
N GLY A 18 -10.95 -9.91 6.75
CA GLY A 18 -10.67 -10.14 5.34
C GLY A 18 -9.17 -10.09 5.07
N SER A 19 -8.62 -11.16 4.49
CA SER A 19 -7.19 -11.29 4.17
C SER A 19 -7.01 -11.35 2.67
N TYR A 20 -6.19 -10.44 2.12
CA TYR A 20 -6.07 -10.21 0.68
C TYR A 20 -4.62 -10.14 0.24
N GLU A 21 -4.34 -10.60 -0.98
CA GLU A 21 -3.17 -10.19 -1.72
C GLU A 21 -3.45 -8.81 -2.33
N LEU A 22 -2.70 -7.79 -1.92
CA LEU A 22 -2.98 -6.39 -2.26
C LEU A 22 -2.01 -5.81 -3.31
N GLY A 23 -1.08 -6.64 -3.80
CA GLY A 23 -0.15 -6.26 -4.86
C GLY A 23 0.76 -5.10 -4.48
N SER A 24 0.99 -4.21 -5.42
CA SER A 24 2.02 -3.16 -5.32
C SER A 24 1.88 -2.17 -4.16
N VAL A 25 0.80 -2.16 -3.39
CA VAL A 25 0.74 -1.38 -2.13
C VAL A 25 1.70 -1.93 -1.05
N PHE A 26 2.28 -3.10 -1.27
CA PHE A 26 3.34 -3.68 -0.44
C PHE A 26 4.73 -3.12 -0.72
N LYS A 27 4.99 -2.61 -1.91
CA LYS A 27 6.33 -2.11 -2.30
C LYS A 27 6.92 -1.08 -1.33
N PRO A 28 6.16 -0.13 -0.76
CA PRO A 28 6.71 0.78 0.24
C PRO A 28 7.36 0.06 1.43
N PHE A 29 6.87 -1.12 1.83
CA PHE A 29 7.48 -1.89 2.92
C PHE A 29 8.80 -2.54 2.51
N THR A 30 8.93 -2.98 1.26
CA THR A 30 10.19 -3.47 0.70
C THR A 30 11.24 -2.36 0.69
N PHE A 31 10.83 -1.16 0.29
CA PHE A 31 11.71 0.01 0.28
C PHE A 31 12.05 0.47 1.70
N ALA A 32 11.07 0.49 2.61
CA ALA A 32 11.27 0.80 4.02
C ALA A 32 12.34 -0.10 4.64
N ALA A 33 12.23 -1.41 4.44
CA ALA A 33 13.19 -2.38 4.95
C ALA A 33 14.60 -2.15 4.40
N ALA A 34 14.73 -1.91 3.10
CA ALA A 34 16.03 -1.71 2.46
C ALA A 34 16.69 -0.39 2.86
N LEU A 35 15.90 0.70 3.00
CA LEU A 35 16.37 2.00 3.48
C LEU A 35 16.78 1.94 4.96
N ASP A 36 15.97 1.29 5.82
CA ASP A 36 16.25 1.18 7.25
C ASP A 36 17.51 0.35 7.55
N MET A 37 17.79 -0.64 6.70
CA MET A 37 19.00 -1.46 6.74
C MET A 37 20.18 -0.83 5.97
N GLU A 38 20.03 0.39 5.44
CA GLU A 38 21.07 1.12 4.67
C GLU A 38 21.60 0.35 3.45
N LEU A 39 20.76 -0.51 2.86
CA LEU A 39 21.10 -1.29 1.67
C LEU A 39 20.91 -0.51 0.36
N ILE A 40 20.11 0.54 0.42
CA ILE A 40 19.82 1.47 -0.68
C ILE A 40 19.60 2.89 -0.13
N GLU A 41 19.75 3.85 -1.03
CA GLU A 41 19.24 5.22 -0.92
C GLU A 41 18.24 5.48 -2.06
N PRO A 42 17.40 6.52 -1.99
CA PRO A 42 16.49 6.87 -3.10
C PRO A 42 17.20 7.02 -4.45
N SER A 43 18.43 7.53 -4.43
CA SER A 43 19.29 7.73 -5.61
C SER A 43 20.07 6.48 -6.03
N THR A 44 19.99 5.37 -5.31
CA THR A 44 20.71 4.13 -5.67
C THR A 44 20.27 3.65 -7.05
N GLU A 45 21.20 3.52 -7.98
CA GLU A 45 20.93 3.08 -9.35
C GLU A 45 20.85 1.56 -9.45
N PHE A 46 19.88 1.10 -10.23
CA PHE A 46 19.72 -0.29 -10.66
C PHE A 46 19.84 -0.33 -12.18
N LEU A 47 20.98 -0.79 -12.65
CA LEU A 47 21.32 -0.80 -14.07
C LEU A 47 21.00 -2.16 -14.69
N ASN A 48 20.61 -2.15 -15.97
CA ASN A 48 20.40 -3.37 -16.78
C ASN A 48 19.43 -4.37 -16.13
N LEU A 49 18.31 -3.88 -15.56
CA LEU A 49 17.27 -4.73 -15.03
C LEU A 49 16.75 -5.68 -16.12
N PRO A 50 16.64 -6.99 -15.86
CA PRO A 50 16.18 -7.94 -16.87
C PRO A 50 14.69 -7.74 -17.17
N LYS A 51 14.25 -8.12 -18.38
CA LYS A 51 12.82 -8.06 -18.76
C LYS A 51 11.94 -9.02 -17.96
N SER A 52 12.52 -10.06 -17.36
CA SER A 52 11.81 -11.00 -16.49
C SER A 52 12.75 -11.71 -15.53
N ILE A 53 12.20 -12.13 -14.38
CA ILE A 53 12.86 -13.00 -13.40
C ILE A 53 12.03 -14.28 -13.30
N LYS A 54 12.64 -15.44 -13.52
CA LYS A 54 11.97 -16.75 -13.37
C LYS A 54 11.86 -17.12 -11.88
N CYS A 55 10.69 -17.55 -11.46
CA CYS A 55 10.46 -18.07 -10.13
C CYS A 55 9.51 -19.27 -10.17
N SER A 56 10.03 -20.47 -9.84
CA SER A 56 9.27 -21.72 -9.85
C SER A 56 8.47 -21.96 -11.15
N GLY A 57 9.09 -21.67 -12.30
CA GLY A 57 8.43 -21.82 -13.61
C GLY A 57 7.60 -20.61 -14.06
N PHE A 58 7.26 -19.68 -13.19
CA PHE A 58 6.49 -18.50 -13.54
C PHE A 58 7.40 -17.27 -13.72
N PRO A 59 7.27 -16.53 -14.84
CA PRO A 59 8.04 -15.31 -15.05
C PRO A 59 7.41 -14.12 -14.33
N ILE A 60 8.19 -13.47 -13.46
CA ILE A 60 7.88 -12.13 -12.93
C ILE A 60 8.27 -11.12 -14.02
N ARG A 61 7.36 -10.22 -14.37
CA ARG A 61 7.55 -9.18 -15.39
C ARG A 61 7.07 -7.84 -14.89
N GLU A 62 7.49 -6.77 -15.58
CA GLU A 62 6.88 -5.45 -15.38
C GLU A 62 5.45 -5.44 -15.93
N TYR A 63 4.59 -4.67 -15.25
CA TYR A 63 3.26 -4.37 -15.79
C TYR A 63 3.36 -3.33 -16.92
N ASP A 64 4.11 -2.25 -16.66
CA ASP A 64 4.44 -1.22 -17.64
C ASP A 64 5.56 -1.70 -18.56
N LYS A 65 5.23 -1.92 -19.84
CA LYS A 65 6.20 -2.40 -20.84
C LYS A 65 7.23 -1.34 -21.24
N GLU A 66 6.97 -0.08 -20.94
CA GLU A 66 7.83 1.07 -21.26
C GLU A 66 8.76 1.46 -20.11
N ILE A 67 8.72 0.71 -18.99
CA ILE A 67 9.63 0.96 -17.88
C ILE A 67 11.08 0.76 -18.32
N PRO A 68 12.00 1.72 -18.11
CA PRO A 68 13.39 1.57 -18.48
C PRO A 68 14.07 0.42 -17.74
N SER A 69 15.12 -0.14 -18.36
CA SER A 69 15.96 -1.17 -17.73
C SER A 69 16.92 -0.60 -16.68
N SER A 70 17.10 0.72 -16.64
CA SER A 70 17.95 1.39 -15.65
C SER A 70 17.17 2.48 -14.98
N LEU A 71 17.06 2.41 -13.65
CA LEU A 71 16.25 3.28 -12.80
C LEU A 71 16.92 3.46 -11.44
N THR A 72 16.70 4.58 -10.82
CA THR A 72 16.97 4.76 -9.39
C THR A 72 15.94 4.00 -8.53
N ALA A 73 16.28 3.76 -7.27
CA ALA A 73 15.34 3.16 -6.33
C ALA A 73 14.04 3.99 -6.22
N GLU A 74 14.14 5.32 -6.19
CA GLU A 74 12.98 6.20 -6.18
C GLU A 74 12.09 5.98 -7.41
N GLU A 75 12.67 5.99 -8.61
CA GLU A 75 11.92 5.79 -9.86
C GLU A 75 11.26 4.41 -9.94
N ILE A 76 11.92 3.37 -9.41
CA ILE A 76 11.31 2.03 -9.29
C ILE A 76 10.02 2.10 -8.46
N LEU A 77 10.02 2.81 -7.33
CA LEU A 77 8.82 2.91 -6.48
C LEU A 77 7.75 3.80 -7.12
N VAL A 78 8.13 4.94 -7.73
CA VAL A 78 7.23 5.88 -8.41
C VAL A 78 6.52 5.20 -9.57
N ARG A 79 7.25 4.51 -10.44
CA ARG A 79 6.69 3.78 -11.59
C ARG A 79 6.14 2.41 -11.24
N SER A 80 6.23 2.02 -9.97
CA SER A 80 5.74 0.72 -9.51
C SER A 80 6.44 -0.49 -10.16
N GLY A 81 7.77 -0.41 -10.39
CA GLY A 81 8.57 -1.48 -10.99
C GLY A 81 8.58 -2.77 -10.16
N ASN A 82 8.27 -3.89 -10.79
CA ASN A 82 8.29 -5.21 -10.14
C ASN A 82 9.71 -5.76 -10.04
N ILE A 83 10.45 -5.74 -11.15
CA ILE A 83 11.79 -6.31 -11.23
C ILE A 83 12.75 -5.60 -10.29
N GLY A 84 12.69 -4.26 -10.26
CA GLY A 84 13.48 -3.45 -9.33
C GLY A 84 13.15 -3.77 -7.88
N SER A 85 11.86 -3.91 -7.53
CA SER A 85 11.43 -4.29 -6.18
C SER A 85 11.94 -5.67 -5.77
N VAL A 86 11.93 -6.65 -6.69
CA VAL A 86 12.53 -7.97 -6.46
C VAL A 86 14.03 -7.86 -6.17
N LYS A 87 14.76 -7.04 -6.95
CA LYS A 87 16.20 -6.83 -6.74
C LYS A 87 16.50 -6.19 -5.38
N ILE A 88 15.68 -5.26 -4.95
CA ILE A 88 15.77 -4.64 -3.61
C ILE A 88 15.51 -5.69 -2.52
N ALA A 89 14.45 -6.50 -2.63
CA ALA A 89 14.16 -7.55 -1.66
C ALA A 89 15.27 -8.61 -1.58
N GLN A 90 15.88 -8.96 -2.72
CA GLN A 90 17.03 -9.87 -2.77
C GLN A 90 18.25 -9.34 -1.97
N LYS A 91 18.45 -8.01 -1.91
CA LYS A 91 19.51 -7.41 -1.06
C LYS A 91 19.16 -7.53 0.44
N ILE A 92 17.88 -7.47 0.81
CA ILE A 92 17.42 -7.61 2.21
C ILE A 92 17.60 -9.05 2.69
N GLY A 93 17.20 -10.01 1.87
CA GLY A 93 17.18 -11.44 2.19
C GLY A 93 15.88 -11.90 2.88
N GLU A 94 15.67 -13.22 2.88
CA GLU A 94 14.39 -13.86 3.22
C GLU A 94 13.96 -13.60 4.67
N GLU A 95 14.86 -13.91 5.60
CA GLU A 95 14.58 -13.83 7.04
C GLU A 95 14.40 -12.37 7.50
N LYS A 96 15.34 -11.49 7.10
CA LYS A 96 15.29 -10.08 7.49
C LYS A 96 14.05 -9.38 6.95
N PHE A 97 13.62 -9.71 5.73
CA PHE A 97 12.41 -9.13 5.16
C PHE A 97 11.15 -9.60 5.89
N LYS A 98 11.04 -10.90 6.19
CA LYS A 98 9.92 -11.43 6.98
C LYS A 98 9.85 -10.79 8.36
N ASN A 99 10.96 -10.75 9.09
CA ASN A 99 11.05 -10.16 10.41
C ASN A 99 10.68 -8.67 10.41
N PHE A 100 11.08 -7.94 9.35
CA PHE A 100 10.69 -6.55 9.18
C PHE A 100 9.17 -6.39 9.01
N LEU A 101 8.53 -7.19 8.15
CA LEU A 101 7.08 -7.14 7.94
C LEU A 101 6.29 -7.48 9.22
N GLU A 102 6.77 -8.44 10.01
CA GLU A 102 6.20 -8.77 11.33
C GLU A 102 6.39 -7.61 12.32
N LYS A 103 7.58 -7.01 12.36
CA LYS A 103 7.93 -5.89 13.23
C LYS A 103 7.03 -4.67 13.00
N ILE A 104 6.71 -4.35 11.75
CA ILE A 104 5.81 -3.23 11.41
C ILE A 104 4.32 -3.61 11.47
N GLY A 105 4.00 -4.88 11.74
CA GLY A 105 2.64 -5.38 11.93
C GLY A 105 1.82 -5.57 10.65
N VAL A 106 2.47 -5.61 9.47
CA VAL A 106 1.79 -5.85 8.18
C VAL A 106 1.41 -7.32 8.01
N ILE A 107 2.19 -8.21 8.63
CA ILE A 107 1.88 -9.63 8.80
C ILE A 107 2.07 -10.01 10.27
N GLY A 108 1.66 -11.20 10.63
CA GLY A 108 1.75 -11.69 12.00
C GLY A 108 0.43 -11.56 12.77
N ASN A 109 0.49 -11.88 14.04
CA ASN A 109 -0.66 -11.74 14.93
C ASN A 109 -0.97 -10.26 15.16
N PHE A 110 -2.25 -9.96 15.21
CA PHE A 110 -2.75 -8.62 15.33
C PHE A 110 -3.77 -8.53 16.47
N ASN A 111 -3.50 -7.65 17.44
CA ASN A 111 -4.43 -7.36 18.52
C ASN A 111 -5.31 -6.17 18.13
N PHE A 112 -6.60 -6.32 18.30
CA PHE A 112 -7.57 -5.28 18.01
C PHE A 112 -8.77 -5.38 18.97
N ASP A 113 -9.50 -4.28 19.15
CA ASP A 113 -10.66 -4.23 20.07
C ASP A 113 -11.84 -5.15 19.64
N LEU A 114 -11.81 -5.69 18.42
CA LEU A 114 -12.80 -6.66 17.94
C LEU A 114 -12.22 -8.08 17.95
N GLU A 115 -13.07 -9.05 18.26
CA GLU A 115 -12.70 -10.48 18.17
C GLU A 115 -12.53 -10.97 16.74
N GLU A 116 -13.15 -10.28 15.77
CA GLU A 116 -13.07 -10.61 14.35
C GLU A 116 -11.76 -10.10 13.73
N VAL A 117 -10.66 -10.81 13.99
CA VAL A 117 -9.35 -10.57 13.37
C VAL A 117 -8.92 -11.77 12.54
N ALA A 118 -8.08 -11.52 11.52
CA ALA A 118 -7.51 -12.59 10.72
C ALA A 118 -6.52 -13.42 11.54
N VAL A 119 -6.56 -14.73 11.35
CA VAL A 119 -5.59 -15.65 11.95
C VAL A 119 -4.35 -15.72 11.06
N TYR A 120 -3.21 -15.34 11.63
CA TYR A 120 -1.94 -15.45 10.94
C TYR A 120 -1.46 -16.90 10.85
N LYS A 121 -1.18 -17.35 9.61
CA LYS A 121 -0.53 -18.65 9.38
C LYS A 121 0.95 -18.40 9.12
N ASN A 122 1.81 -18.86 10.02
CA ASN A 122 3.25 -18.75 9.81
C ASN A 122 3.68 -19.49 8.54
N PHE A 123 4.67 -18.95 7.84
CA PHE A 123 5.16 -19.52 6.58
C PHE A 123 6.68 -19.31 6.44
N SER A 124 7.31 -20.14 5.62
CA SER A 124 8.69 -19.95 5.19
C SER A 124 8.78 -18.95 4.05
N MET A 125 9.74 -18.04 4.12
CA MET A 125 10.01 -17.03 3.09
C MET A 125 11.10 -17.52 2.13
N GLY A 126 10.87 -18.59 1.36
CA GLY A 126 11.84 -19.05 0.35
C GLY A 126 12.06 -18.01 -0.77
N LYS A 127 13.14 -18.18 -1.56
CA LYS A 127 13.58 -17.22 -2.60
C LYS A 127 12.47 -16.75 -3.53
N CYS A 128 11.60 -17.64 -3.99
CA CYS A 128 10.50 -17.27 -4.88
C CYS A 128 9.42 -16.49 -4.12
N LYS A 129 9.12 -16.88 -2.89
CA LYS A 129 8.16 -16.14 -2.06
C LYS A 129 8.67 -14.76 -1.70
N LEU A 130 9.96 -14.61 -1.42
CA LEU A 130 10.61 -13.30 -1.26
C LEU A 130 10.42 -12.43 -2.51
N ALA A 131 10.69 -13.01 -3.69
CA ALA A 131 10.57 -12.27 -4.95
C ALA A 131 9.13 -11.80 -5.21
N THR A 132 8.12 -12.63 -4.95
CA THR A 132 6.71 -12.25 -5.14
C THR A 132 6.21 -11.34 -4.03
N ALA A 133 6.59 -11.58 -2.77
CA ALA A 133 6.24 -10.74 -1.64
C ALA A 133 6.79 -9.32 -1.75
N ALA A 134 7.92 -9.13 -2.45
CA ALA A 134 8.52 -7.82 -2.72
C ALA A 134 7.56 -6.83 -3.38
N PHE A 135 6.57 -7.33 -4.10
CA PHE A 135 5.53 -6.53 -4.75
C PHE A 135 4.09 -6.96 -4.38
N GLY A 136 3.94 -7.71 -3.28
CA GLY A 136 2.66 -8.03 -2.66
C GLY A 136 1.88 -9.20 -3.26
N HIS A 137 2.57 -10.17 -3.91
CA HIS A 137 1.99 -11.43 -4.37
C HIS A 137 2.46 -12.59 -3.50
N GLY A 138 1.61 -13.60 -3.31
CA GLY A 138 1.90 -14.74 -2.45
C GLY A 138 2.01 -14.40 -0.96
N ILE A 139 1.59 -13.20 -0.57
CA ILE A 139 1.51 -12.72 0.80
C ILE A 139 0.18 -12.02 1.02
N THR A 140 -0.49 -12.35 2.12
CA THR A 140 -1.79 -11.76 2.45
C THR A 140 -1.72 -10.91 3.71
N THR A 141 -2.54 -9.87 3.75
CA THR A 141 -2.73 -8.99 4.90
C THR A 141 -4.17 -8.52 4.98
N THR A 142 -4.57 -8.01 6.14
CA THR A 142 -5.85 -7.31 6.29
C THR A 142 -5.69 -5.82 5.94
N LEU A 143 -6.80 -5.14 5.64
CA LEU A 143 -6.77 -3.69 5.42
C LEU A 143 -6.32 -2.92 6.66
N LEU A 144 -6.65 -3.44 7.85
CA LEU A 144 -6.24 -2.82 9.11
C LEU A 144 -4.72 -2.97 9.36
N GLN A 145 -4.14 -4.14 9.07
CA GLN A 145 -2.69 -4.35 9.13
C GLN A 145 -1.97 -3.50 8.07
N LEU A 146 -2.52 -3.40 6.85
CA LEU A 146 -2.00 -2.49 5.84
C LEU A 146 -1.99 -1.05 6.35
N ALA A 147 -3.10 -0.59 6.96
CA ALA A 147 -3.19 0.76 7.53
C ALA A 147 -2.17 0.98 8.65
N LYS A 148 -1.98 0.00 9.54
CA LYS A 148 -0.92 0.03 10.56
C LYS A 148 0.46 0.21 9.93
N GLY A 149 0.78 -0.59 8.92
CA GLY A 149 2.06 -0.49 8.21
C GLY A 149 2.28 0.89 7.60
N TYR A 150 1.26 1.45 6.93
CA TYR A 150 1.33 2.80 6.36
C TYR A 150 1.47 3.88 7.44
N ALA A 151 0.79 3.74 8.58
CA ALA A 151 0.97 4.64 9.71
C ALA A 151 2.43 4.62 10.20
N VAL A 152 3.02 3.44 10.40
CA VAL A 152 4.41 3.30 10.86
C VAL A 152 5.40 3.93 9.88
N ILE A 153 5.28 3.66 8.58
CA ILE A 153 6.22 4.19 7.59
C ILE A 153 6.04 5.69 7.32
N SER A 154 5.01 6.35 7.87
CA SER A 154 4.73 7.77 7.62
C SER A 154 4.73 8.66 8.88
N ASN A 155 4.72 8.10 10.08
CA ASN A 155 4.64 8.86 11.33
C ASN A 155 5.98 9.12 12.02
N GLY A 156 7.07 8.95 11.31
CA GLY A 156 8.44 9.01 11.87
C GLY A 156 8.96 7.66 12.36
N GLY A 157 8.29 6.55 12.01
CA GLY A 157 8.73 5.20 12.31
C GLY A 157 8.30 4.66 13.67
N TYR A 158 7.31 5.27 14.30
CA TYR A 158 6.79 4.83 15.59
C TYR A 158 5.71 3.75 15.45
N ASP A 159 5.72 2.77 16.37
CA ASP A 159 4.68 1.76 16.44
C ASP A 159 3.30 2.38 16.73
N VAL A 160 2.27 1.79 16.17
CA VAL A 160 0.88 2.22 16.34
C VAL A 160 0.02 0.99 16.63
N GLU A 161 -0.73 1.04 17.71
CA GLU A 161 -1.79 0.08 17.99
C GLU A 161 -3.14 0.69 17.58
N PRO A 162 -3.80 0.14 16.55
CA PRO A 162 -5.14 0.56 16.19
C PRO A 162 -6.13 0.28 17.32
N LYS A 163 -7.00 1.25 17.61
CA LYS A 163 -8.03 1.16 18.66
C LYS A 163 -9.34 1.74 18.14
N LEU A 164 -10.46 1.15 18.56
CA LEU A 164 -11.80 1.69 18.31
C LEU A 164 -12.29 2.54 19.48
N VAL A 165 -11.83 2.22 20.68
CA VAL A 165 -12.30 2.87 21.92
C VAL A 165 -11.14 3.61 22.57
N ILE A 166 -11.32 4.90 22.83
CA ILE A 166 -10.36 5.70 23.60
C ILE A 166 -10.53 5.33 25.08
N ARG A 167 -9.47 4.82 25.71
CA ARG A 167 -9.41 4.51 27.15
C ARG A 167 -8.63 5.58 27.88
N ASN A 168 -8.97 5.84 29.15
CA ASN A 168 -8.24 6.83 29.95
C ASN A 168 -6.77 6.48 30.16
N SER A 169 -6.41 5.18 30.17
CA SER A 169 -5.05 4.67 30.17
C SER A 169 -4.24 5.04 28.92
N ASP A 170 -4.90 5.32 27.80
CA ASP A 170 -4.24 5.65 26.53
C ASP A 170 -3.71 7.09 26.53
N LYS A 171 -4.17 7.93 27.48
CA LYS A 171 -3.65 9.29 27.74
C LYS A 171 -2.36 9.31 28.55
N LEU A 172 -2.05 8.24 29.28
CA LEU A 172 -0.77 8.03 29.91
C LEU A 172 0.20 7.62 28.79
N MET A 173 1.09 8.53 28.42
CA MET A 173 2.06 8.38 27.33
C MET A 173 2.78 7.03 27.46
N SER A 174 2.37 6.04 26.66
CA SER A 174 3.24 4.92 26.37
C SER A 174 4.45 5.48 25.63
N GLU A 175 5.66 5.16 26.07
CA GLU A 175 6.88 5.50 25.34
C GLU A 175 6.69 5.04 23.89
N LYS A 176 6.75 5.99 22.95
CA LYS A 176 6.58 5.69 21.53
C LYS A 176 7.72 4.78 21.09
N LYS A 177 7.44 3.49 20.92
CA LYS A 177 8.42 2.53 20.44
C LYS A 177 8.79 2.84 19.00
N SER A 178 10.04 3.27 18.77
CA SER A 178 10.56 3.44 17.41
C SER A 178 10.87 2.07 16.80
N ILE A 179 10.35 1.80 15.62
CA ILE A 179 10.56 0.57 14.86
C ILE A 179 11.13 0.81 13.47
N LEU A 180 11.21 2.07 13.04
CA LEU A 180 11.82 2.50 11.79
C LEU A 180 12.57 3.81 12.05
N LYS A 181 13.66 4.07 11.34
CA LYS A 181 14.37 5.34 11.42
C LYS A 181 13.51 6.49 10.91
N LYS A 182 13.55 7.64 11.58
CA LYS A 182 12.73 8.81 11.22
C LYS A 182 13.03 9.32 9.81
N ASP A 183 14.30 9.41 9.44
CA ASP A 183 14.71 9.85 8.10
C ASP A 183 14.23 8.91 6.99
N VAL A 184 14.14 7.60 7.26
CA VAL A 184 13.55 6.62 6.33
C VAL A 184 12.06 6.90 6.12
N SER A 185 11.32 7.16 7.19
CA SER A 185 9.91 7.57 7.10
C SER A 185 9.75 8.84 6.25
N GLU A 186 10.56 9.86 6.47
CA GLU A 186 10.55 11.12 5.71
C GLU A 186 10.88 10.91 4.22
N LYS A 187 11.90 10.09 3.91
CA LYS A 187 12.25 9.70 2.53
C LYS A 187 11.08 9.01 1.84
N LEU A 188 10.45 8.05 2.51
CA LEU A 188 9.32 7.30 1.95
C LEU A 188 8.11 8.17 1.66
N VAL A 189 7.71 9.05 2.59
CA VAL A 189 6.58 9.97 2.39
C VAL A 189 6.83 10.87 1.18
N LYS A 190 8.05 11.36 1.00
CA LYS A 190 8.43 12.16 -0.19
C LYS A 190 8.26 11.36 -1.49
N ILE A 191 8.69 10.08 -1.51
CA ILE A 191 8.52 9.23 -2.70
C ILE A 191 7.04 8.92 -2.94
N LEU A 192 6.28 8.60 -1.88
CA LEU A 192 4.84 8.37 -1.97
C LEU A 192 4.08 9.61 -2.49
N ARG A 193 4.55 10.82 -2.15
CA ARG A 193 4.00 12.06 -2.71
C ARG A 193 4.28 12.17 -4.20
N LYS A 194 5.47 11.82 -4.67
CA LYS A 194 5.82 11.80 -6.10
C LYS A 194 4.94 10.82 -6.90
N ILE A 195 4.52 9.69 -6.33
CA ILE A 195 3.58 8.76 -7.01
C ILE A 195 2.26 9.47 -7.38
N VAL A 196 1.87 10.48 -6.63
CA VAL A 196 0.64 11.25 -6.86
C VAL A 196 0.88 12.46 -7.77
N THR A 197 2.06 13.10 -7.69
CA THR A 197 2.33 14.38 -8.38
C THR A 197 3.11 14.24 -9.67
N ASP A 198 3.98 13.22 -9.78
CA ASP A 198 4.82 13.03 -10.96
C ASP A 198 4.00 12.52 -12.15
N SER A 199 4.39 12.91 -13.35
CA SER A 199 3.77 12.48 -14.61
C SER A 199 3.93 10.97 -14.86
N GLN A 200 4.97 10.35 -14.32
CA GLN A 200 5.21 8.92 -14.36
C GLN A 200 4.57 8.17 -13.18
N GLY A 201 4.00 8.90 -12.22
CA GLY A 201 3.32 8.35 -11.06
C GLY A 201 1.98 7.71 -11.42
N THR A 202 1.58 6.72 -10.61
CA THR A 202 0.39 5.90 -10.89
C THR A 202 -0.89 6.40 -10.22
N ALA A 203 -0.83 7.51 -9.43
CA ALA A 203 -1.94 7.95 -8.58
C ALA A 203 -2.37 9.42 -8.81
N GLY A 204 -2.14 9.98 -10.00
CA GLY A 204 -2.43 11.37 -10.31
C GLY A 204 -3.89 11.81 -10.13
N LEU A 205 -4.86 10.88 -10.25
CA LEU A 205 -6.27 11.17 -10.01
C LEU A 205 -6.61 11.43 -8.51
N ALA A 206 -5.69 11.14 -7.58
CA ALA A 206 -5.87 11.48 -6.17
C ALA A 206 -5.19 12.80 -5.77
N ASN A 207 -4.61 13.56 -6.70
CA ASN A 207 -3.92 14.82 -6.37
C ASN A 207 -4.89 15.96 -6.06
N VAL A 208 -5.69 15.82 -5.02
CA VAL A 208 -6.62 16.85 -4.56
C VAL A 208 -5.84 18.02 -3.99
N GLU A 209 -6.09 19.21 -4.53
CA GLU A 209 -5.40 20.44 -4.14
C GLU A 209 -5.63 20.77 -2.65
N GLY A 210 -4.58 21.17 -1.95
CA GLY A 210 -4.62 21.54 -0.52
C GLY A 210 -4.49 20.37 0.46
N TYR A 211 -4.58 19.10 0.01
CA TYR A 211 -4.53 17.94 0.94
C TYR A 211 -3.23 17.16 0.92
N GLU A 212 -2.31 17.48 0.01
CA GLU A 212 -0.98 16.87 -0.07
C GLU A 212 -0.98 15.34 0.04
N ILE A 213 -1.84 14.68 -0.73
CA ILE A 213 -2.00 13.22 -0.68
C ILE A 213 -0.72 12.53 -1.18
N ALA A 214 -0.22 11.60 -0.40
CA ALA A 214 0.88 10.70 -0.75
C ALA A 214 0.37 9.26 -0.69
N GLY A 215 0.74 8.39 -1.63
CA GLY A 215 0.20 7.03 -1.60
C GLY A 215 0.73 6.11 -2.68
N LYS A 216 0.26 4.86 -2.64
CA LYS A 216 0.65 3.81 -3.57
C LYS A 216 -0.57 3.04 -4.08
N THR A 217 -0.55 2.75 -5.37
CA THR A 217 -1.53 1.90 -6.04
C THR A 217 -1.15 0.42 -5.95
N GLY A 218 -2.14 -0.45 -5.86
CA GLY A 218 -1.99 -1.88 -6.00
C GLY A 218 -3.11 -2.47 -6.83
N THR A 219 -2.77 -3.31 -7.78
CA THR A 219 -3.70 -4.11 -8.56
C THR A 219 -3.26 -5.56 -8.46
N ALA A 220 -4.11 -6.41 -7.91
CA ALA A 220 -3.86 -7.82 -7.77
C ALA A 220 -4.98 -8.65 -8.39
N GLU A 221 -4.69 -9.87 -8.81
CA GLU A 221 -5.72 -10.83 -9.16
C GLU A 221 -6.34 -11.41 -7.90
N GLN A 222 -7.65 -11.56 -7.90
CA GLN A 222 -8.35 -12.15 -6.78
C GLN A 222 -8.05 -13.65 -6.71
N VAL A 223 -7.73 -14.14 -5.51
CA VAL A 223 -7.59 -15.57 -5.25
C VAL A 223 -8.94 -16.12 -4.79
N ILE A 224 -9.50 -17.05 -5.54
CA ILE A 224 -10.75 -17.76 -5.24
C ILE A 224 -10.44 -19.24 -5.15
N ASP A 225 -10.72 -19.84 -4.01
CA ASP A 225 -10.48 -21.28 -3.73
C ASP A 225 -9.03 -21.72 -4.02
N GLY A 226 -8.07 -20.81 -3.79
CA GLY A 226 -6.63 -21.05 -3.98
C GLY A 226 -6.10 -20.81 -5.39
N GLU A 227 -6.94 -20.42 -6.34
CA GLU A 227 -6.56 -20.12 -7.72
C GLU A 227 -6.73 -18.66 -8.06
N TYR A 228 -5.86 -18.12 -8.93
CA TYR A 228 -5.99 -16.76 -9.44
C TYR A 228 -7.13 -16.65 -10.44
N SER A 229 -8.05 -15.73 -10.19
CA SER A 229 -9.16 -15.41 -11.08
C SER A 229 -8.84 -14.20 -11.98
N LYS A 230 -9.66 -13.97 -12.99
CA LYS A 230 -9.57 -12.75 -13.81
C LYS A 230 -10.08 -11.49 -13.09
N ASN A 231 -10.75 -11.66 -11.95
CA ASN A 231 -11.22 -10.54 -11.16
C ASN A 231 -10.04 -9.81 -10.50
N LYS A 232 -10.16 -8.50 -10.35
CA LYS A 232 -9.11 -7.68 -9.76
C LYS A 232 -9.52 -7.15 -8.39
N ILE A 233 -8.54 -7.05 -7.50
CA ILE A 233 -8.61 -6.22 -6.31
C ILE A 233 -7.77 -4.99 -6.58
N ASN A 234 -8.41 -3.82 -6.63
CA ASN A 234 -7.76 -2.55 -6.84
C ASN A 234 -7.71 -1.77 -5.54
N THR A 235 -6.50 -1.45 -5.08
CA THR A 235 -6.28 -0.79 -3.79
C THR A 235 -5.46 0.48 -3.98
N PHE A 236 -5.86 1.54 -3.31
CA PHE A 236 -5.04 2.73 -3.11
C PHE A 236 -4.86 2.93 -1.61
N ALA A 237 -3.62 2.90 -1.16
CA ALA A 237 -3.24 3.17 0.23
C ALA A 237 -2.51 4.51 0.27
N SER A 238 -3.01 5.44 1.07
CA SER A 238 -2.53 6.82 1.12
C SER A 238 -2.41 7.35 2.53
N VAL A 239 -1.59 8.38 2.67
CA VAL A 239 -1.43 9.20 3.86
C VAL A 239 -1.54 10.67 3.47
N PHE A 240 -2.08 11.51 4.36
CA PHE A 240 -2.18 12.95 4.14
C PHE A 240 -2.35 13.74 5.44
N PRO A 241 -1.96 15.03 5.46
CA PRO A 241 -1.11 15.69 4.46
C PRO A 241 0.31 15.13 4.50
N SER A 242 1.04 15.11 3.35
CA SER A 242 2.40 14.53 3.30
C SER A 242 3.43 15.32 4.08
N SER A 243 3.22 16.62 4.27
CA SER A 243 4.07 17.48 5.11
C SER A 243 4.00 17.13 6.59
N LYS A 244 2.85 16.65 7.06
CA LYS A 244 2.61 16.21 8.44
C LYS A 244 1.53 15.12 8.45
N PRO A 245 1.89 13.85 8.22
CA PRO A 245 0.91 12.76 8.10
C PRO A 245 0.06 12.59 9.37
N GLU A 246 -1.25 12.83 9.23
CA GLU A 246 -2.24 12.69 10.30
C GLU A 246 -3.25 11.58 10.00
N PHE A 247 -3.45 11.27 8.71
CA PHE A 247 -4.45 10.30 8.28
C PHE A 247 -3.81 9.22 7.39
N VAL A 248 -4.22 7.98 7.63
CA VAL A 248 -4.06 6.88 6.67
C VAL A 248 -5.43 6.63 6.05
N PHE A 249 -5.51 6.63 4.73
CA PHE A 249 -6.75 6.40 4.00
C PHE A 249 -6.57 5.34 2.94
N ILE A 250 -7.35 4.26 3.04
CA ILE A 250 -7.27 3.11 2.14
C ILE A 250 -8.60 2.92 1.45
N VAL A 251 -8.58 2.85 0.12
CA VAL A 251 -9.71 2.45 -0.71
C VAL A 251 -9.38 1.15 -1.40
N MET A 252 -10.15 0.11 -1.14
CA MET A 252 -10.07 -1.18 -1.81
C MET A 252 -11.40 -1.43 -2.55
N LEU A 253 -11.30 -1.75 -3.81
CA LEU A 253 -12.42 -2.16 -4.65
C LEU A 253 -12.23 -3.61 -5.05
N ASP A 254 -13.21 -4.44 -4.73
CA ASP A 254 -13.27 -5.84 -5.09
C ASP A 254 -14.03 -6.01 -6.41
N SER A 255 -13.38 -6.59 -7.40
CA SER A 255 -13.94 -6.85 -8.73
C SER A 255 -14.56 -5.60 -9.41
N PRO A 256 -13.90 -4.43 -9.38
CA PRO A 256 -14.44 -3.23 -10.00
C PRO A 256 -14.59 -3.45 -11.52
N LYS A 257 -15.61 -2.83 -12.08
CA LYS A 257 -15.85 -2.84 -13.53
C LYS A 257 -15.57 -1.46 -14.09
N GLY A 258 -14.99 -1.42 -15.29
CA GLY A 258 -14.84 -0.18 -16.04
C GLY A 258 -16.19 0.32 -16.55
N SER A 259 -16.29 1.64 -16.72
CA SER A 259 -17.43 2.29 -17.35
C SER A 259 -16.98 3.01 -18.62
N PRO A 260 -17.61 2.75 -19.78
CA PRO A 260 -17.25 3.41 -21.04
C PRO A 260 -17.67 4.88 -21.09
N SER A 261 -18.60 5.30 -20.22
CA SER A 261 -19.16 6.67 -20.19
C SER A 261 -18.66 7.52 -19.03
N TYR A 262 -17.85 6.97 -18.11
CA TYR A 262 -17.34 7.73 -16.98
C TYR A 262 -16.33 8.78 -17.44
N VAL A 263 -16.44 10.02 -16.94
CA VAL A 263 -15.53 11.11 -17.26
C VAL A 263 -14.57 11.32 -16.09
N TYR A 264 -13.29 11.05 -16.34
CA TYR A 264 -12.19 11.32 -15.42
C TYR A 264 -11.71 12.75 -15.59
N ASN A 265 -11.75 13.56 -14.53
CA ASN A 265 -11.12 14.88 -14.49
C ASN A 265 -9.73 14.75 -13.88
N TYR A 266 -8.70 15.06 -14.67
CA TYR A 266 -7.34 15.01 -14.15
C TYR A 266 -7.13 16.07 -13.07
N ARG A 267 -6.43 15.70 -12.00
CA ARG A 267 -6.08 16.59 -10.89
C ARG A 267 -4.62 17.02 -10.92
N ASN A 268 -3.77 16.28 -11.62
CA ASN A 268 -2.34 16.57 -11.77
C ASN A 268 -1.98 17.28 -13.09
N LYS A 269 -2.95 17.45 -13.98
CA LYS A 269 -2.82 18.18 -15.27
C LYS A 269 -4.20 18.68 -15.71
N LYS A 270 -4.22 19.58 -16.71
CA LYS A 270 -5.50 20.03 -17.32
C LYS A 270 -6.09 18.95 -18.21
N GLY A 271 -7.42 18.92 -18.27
CA GLY A 271 -8.20 18.07 -19.19
C GLY A 271 -8.93 16.93 -18.51
N SER A 272 -9.64 16.18 -19.32
CA SER A 272 -10.43 15.03 -18.89
C SER A 272 -10.24 13.86 -19.86
N PHE A 273 -10.67 12.68 -19.46
CA PHE A 273 -10.66 11.45 -20.24
C PHE A 273 -11.99 10.70 -20.06
N THR A 274 -12.61 10.26 -21.13
CA THR A 274 -13.86 9.50 -21.07
C THR A 274 -13.62 8.01 -21.26
N GLY A 275 -14.26 7.21 -20.42
CA GLY A 275 -14.15 5.77 -20.36
C GLY A 275 -13.01 5.28 -19.49
N THR A 276 -13.19 4.12 -18.86
CA THR A 276 -12.14 3.49 -18.04
C THR A 276 -11.17 2.74 -18.96
N PRO A 277 -9.92 3.23 -19.15
CA PRO A 277 -9.02 2.63 -20.13
C PRO A 277 -8.49 1.27 -19.66
N PHE A 278 -8.26 1.11 -18.35
CA PHE A 278 -7.74 -0.11 -17.74
C PHE A 278 -8.40 -0.39 -16.40
N ASN A 279 -8.70 -1.65 -16.11
CA ASN A 279 -9.13 -2.07 -14.79
C ASN A 279 -7.93 -2.17 -13.84
N THR A 280 -7.41 -1.02 -13.42
CA THR A 280 -6.29 -0.88 -12.48
C THR A 280 -6.63 0.14 -11.40
N ALA A 281 -5.90 0.07 -10.28
CA ALA A 281 -6.09 0.97 -9.14
C ALA A 281 -6.01 2.46 -9.53
N GLY A 282 -5.11 2.81 -10.47
CA GLY A 282 -4.93 4.19 -10.93
C GLY A 282 -6.19 4.80 -11.55
N TRP A 283 -7.06 3.99 -12.14
CA TRP A 283 -8.32 4.42 -12.78
C TRP A 283 -9.57 4.10 -11.96
N THR A 284 -9.44 3.42 -10.84
CA THR A 284 -10.57 2.99 -10.01
C THR A 284 -10.44 3.49 -8.57
N SER A 285 -9.72 2.79 -7.70
CA SER A 285 -9.60 3.15 -6.28
C SER A 285 -8.94 4.51 -6.03
N VAL A 286 -8.04 4.94 -6.91
CA VAL A 286 -7.42 6.29 -6.85
C VAL A 286 -8.45 7.38 -7.11
N GLU A 287 -9.29 7.21 -8.14
CA GLU A 287 -10.34 8.17 -8.45
C GLU A 287 -11.37 8.27 -7.32
N VAL A 288 -11.82 7.11 -6.81
CA VAL A 288 -12.75 7.05 -5.66
C VAL A 288 -12.13 7.75 -4.44
N ALA A 289 -10.84 7.51 -4.16
CA ALA A 289 -10.16 8.17 -3.05
C ALA A 289 -10.11 9.69 -3.23
N GLY A 290 -9.77 10.16 -4.43
CA GLY A 290 -9.77 11.59 -4.76
C GLY A 290 -11.13 12.24 -4.49
N GLN A 291 -12.21 11.63 -5.01
CA GLN A 291 -13.57 12.13 -4.81
C GLN A 291 -14.01 12.14 -3.34
N ILE A 292 -13.65 11.10 -2.57
CA ILE A 292 -13.98 11.07 -1.14
C ILE A 292 -13.22 12.18 -0.41
N ILE A 293 -11.91 12.34 -0.66
CA ILE A 293 -11.10 13.36 0.02
C ILE A 293 -11.58 14.78 -0.33
N GLU A 294 -12.00 15.04 -1.57
CA GLU A 294 -12.62 16.33 -1.93
C GLU A 294 -13.84 16.66 -1.07
N LYS A 295 -14.65 15.65 -0.70
CA LYS A 295 -15.86 15.84 0.10
C LYS A 295 -15.59 15.90 1.59
N ILE A 296 -14.75 15.01 2.13
CA ILE A 296 -14.51 14.93 3.58
C ILE A 296 -13.35 15.81 4.04
N GLY A 297 -12.45 16.17 3.13
CA GLY A 297 -11.24 16.94 3.42
C GLY A 297 -11.51 18.24 4.18
N PRO A 298 -12.49 19.09 3.78
CA PRO A 298 -12.83 20.29 4.54
C PRO A 298 -13.23 20.01 6.00
N ILE A 299 -13.95 18.91 6.23
CA ILE A 299 -14.37 18.49 7.58
C ILE A 299 -13.17 18.04 8.40
N LEU A 300 -12.26 17.26 7.78
CA LEU A 300 -11.04 16.79 8.45
C LEU A 300 -10.10 17.96 8.76
N ALA A 301 -9.94 18.90 7.83
CA ALA A 301 -9.09 20.08 8.01
C ALA A 301 -9.56 20.93 9.19
N THR A 302 -10.87 21.26 9.27
CA THR A 302 -11.41 22.06 10.36
C THR A 302 -11.39 21.35 11.70
N LYS A 303 -11.67 20.04 11.73
CA LYS A 303 -11.83 19.29 12.98
C LYS A 303 -10.50 18.80 13.57
N TYR A 304 -9.53 18.42 12.73
CA TYR A 304 -8.34 17.72 13.18
C TYR A 304 -7.02 18.44 12.84
N LEU A 305 -6.94 19.20 11.75
CA LEU A 305 -5.71 19.84 11.32
C LEU A 305 -5.58 21.28 11.85
N GLN A 306 -6.66 21.85 12.41
CA GLN A 306 -6.68 23.24 12.88
C GLN A 306 -6.13 24.24 11.84
N ILE A 307 -6.39 23.98 10.57
CA ILE A 307 -6.06 24.89 9.49
C ILE A 307 -7.17 25.96 9.48
N TYR A 308 -6.83 27.12 10.00
CA TYR A 308 -7.67 28.32 9.96
C TYR A 308 -7.34 29.12 8.71
#